data_9f8a6ac3b81ab8dfbe38cecfd9e8f221
#
_entry.id   9f8a6ac3b81ab8dfbe38cecfd9e8f221
#
_cell.length_a   1.000
_cell.length_b   1.000
_cell.length_c   1.000
_cell.angle_alpha   90.00
_cell.angle_beta   90.00
_cell.angle_gamma   90.00
#
_symmetry.space_group_name_H-M   'P 1'
#
loop_
_entity.id
_entity.type
_entity.pdbx_description
1 polymer ?
#
loop_
_entity_poly.entity_id
_entity_poly.type
_entity_poly.pdbx_seq_one_letter_code
_entity_poly.pdbx_strand_id
1 'polypeptide(L)'
;MARSTLALLKMLEADPDLAEMAKVYRDAIEIPSTGSVYRVLSAEAFTKEGLSPTMVIFDELHAQPDRELFDVMQLAQGARGKLATMFCITTAGQKSDKSGLDSIAYSLYQYGQKVARGEIDDPSFFMAWWEAAADADYKDPKTWENSNPGYGDINDISDFASTVLRTPEAEFRTKRCNQWVSSNLTWLPTGKWDELETERVITPDDELIIGFD
;
A
#
# COMPACT_ATOMS: atom_id res chain seq x y z
N MET A 1 -7.07 -0.23 18.69
CA MET A 1 -5.91 -1.16 18.72
C MET A 1 -5.82 -1.82 17.36
N ALA A 2 -4.68 -1.73 16.68
CA ALA A 2 -4.50 -2.39 15.39
C ALA A 2 -4.56 -3.93 15.57
N ARG A 3 -5.14 -4.65 14.59
CA ARG A 3 -5.28 -6.11 14.65
C ARG A 3 -3.92 -6.81 14.78
N SER A 4 -2.89 -6.29 14.14
CA SER A 4 -1.51 -6.77 14.21
C SER A 4 -0.94 -6.73 15.64
N THR A 5 -1.22 -5.67 16.40
CA THR A 5 -0.80 -5.55 17.80
C THR A 5 -1.47 -6.59 18.68
N LEU A 6 -2.75 -6.84 18.49
CA LEU A 6 -3.47 -7.86 19.25
C LEU A 6 -2.93 -9.27 18.98
N ALA A 7 -2.55 -9.56 17.73
CA ALA A 7 -1.94 -10.84 17.39
C ALA A 7 -0.56 -10.99 18.07
N LEU A 8 0.27 -9.94 18.01
CA LEU A 8 1.58 -9.94 18.68
C LEU A 8 1.46 -10.12 20.19
N LEU A 9 0.49 -9.45 20.82
CA LEU A 9 0.20 -9.62 22.25
C LEU A 9 -0.13 -11.06 22.59
N LYS A 10 -1.01 -11.70 21.83
CA LYS A 10 -1.39 -13.12 22.03
C LYS A 10 -0.21 -14.07 21.84
N MET A 11 0.69 -13.78 20.89
CA MET A 11 1.90 -14.57 20.69
C MET A 11 2.85 -14.45 21.88
N LEU A 12 3.04 -13.24 22.42
CA LEU A 12 3.85 -13.00 23.61
C LEU A 12 3.27 -13.69 24.85
N GLU A 13 1.95 -13.65 25.04
CA GLU A 13 1.27 -14.29 26.17
C GLU A 13 1.29 -15.83 26.08
N ALA A 14 1.37 -16.38 24.85
CA ALA A 14 1.40 -17.82 24.62
C ALA A 14 2.78 -18.45 24.84
N ASP A 15 3.85 -17.66 24.82
CA ASP A 15 5.22 -18.11 25.01
C ASP A 15 5.73 -17.63 26.39
N PRO A 16 5.97 -18.54 27.36
CA PRO A 16 6.40 -18.18 28.71
C PRO A 16 7.72 -17.39 28.75
N ASP A 17 8.67 -17.73 27.87
CA ASP A 17 9.99 -17.08 27.84
C ASP A 17 9.86 -15.65 27.34
N LEU A 18 9.02 -15.40 26.35
CA LEU A 18 8.72 -14.07 25.85
C LEU A 18 7.89 -13.26 26.85
N ALA A 19 6.93 -13.90 27.53
CA ALA A 19 6.11 -13.23 28.53
C ALA A 19 6.93 -12.74 29.73
N GLU A 20 7.98 -13.47 30.13
CA GLU A 20 8.90 -13.05 31.20
C GLU A 20 9.75 -11.84 30.79
N MET A 21 10.11 -11.75 29.49
CA MET A 21 10.96 -10.68 28.97
C MET A 21 10.22 -9.36 28.71
N ALA A 22 8.92 -9.39 28.50
CA ALA A 22 8.13 -8.27 28.02
C ALA A 22 7.06 -7.83 29.02
N LYS A 23 6.89 -6.53 29.19
CA LYS A 23 5.73 -5.92 29.85
C LYS A 23 4.75 -5.42 28.81
N VAL A 24 3.54 -5.95 28.87
CA VAL A 24 2.49 -5.63 27.92
C VAL A 24 1.55 -4.58 28.51
N TYR A 25 1.34 -3.50 27.74
CA TYR A 25 0.40 -2.44 28.04
C TYR A 25 -0.66 -2.36 26.95
N ARG A 26 -1.66 -1.53 27.13
CA ARG A 26 -2.75 -1.37 26.16
C ARG A 26 -2.28 -1.03 24.74
N ASP A 27 -1.31 -0.11 24.62
CA ASP A 27 -0.85 0.44 23.34
C ASP A 27 0.67 0.31 23.15
N ALA A 28 1.35 -0.41 24.06
CA ALA A 28 2.80 -0.57 24.04
C ALA A 28 3.24 -1.93 24.59
N ILE A 29 4.42 -2.34 24.16
CA ILE A 29 5.16 -3.48 24.72
C ILE A 29 6.53 -2.95 25.09
N GLU A 30 6.94 -3.16 26.34
CA GLU A 30 8.28 -2.81 26.82
C GLU A 30 9.12 -4.06 27.03
N ILE A 31 10.40 -3.96 26.71
CA ILE A 31 11.42 -4.95 27.11
C ILE A 31 12.35 -4.28 28.12
N PRO A 32 12.13 -4.45 29.43
CA PRO A 32 12.82 -3.67 30.46
C PRO A 32 14.34 -3.90 30.46
N SER A 33 14.81 -5.08 30.08
CA SER A 33 16.24 -5.41 30.04
C SER A 33 17.03 -4.56 29.05
N THR A 34 16.38 -4.08 27.96
CA THR A 34 17.01 -3.27 26.91
C THR A 34 16.50 -1.83 26.88
N GLY A 35 15.41 -1.53 27.62
CA GLY A 35 14.68 -0.27 27.51
C GLY A 35 13.97 -0.07 26.17
N SER A 36 13.80 -1.15 25.39
CA SER A 36 13.11 -1.09 24.10
C SER A 36 11.61 -0.98 24.29
N VAL A 37 10.95 -0.16 23.48
CA VAL A 37 9.51 0.03 23.50
C VAL A 37 8.96 -0.11 22.08
N TYR A 38 8.03 -1.04 21.90
CA TYR A 38 7.17 -1.09 20.72
C TYR A 38 5.86 -0.34 21.05
N ARG A 39 5.46 0.61 20.22
CA ARG A 39 4.25 1.39 20.43
C ARG A 39 3.44 1.50 19.15
N VAL A 40 2.13 1.32 19.25
CA VAL A 40 1.20 1.64 18.16
C VAL A 40 0.89 3.12 18.20
N LEU A 41 1.03 3.79 17.07
CA LEU A 41 0.70 5.21 16.91
C LEU A 41 -0.60 5.34 16.11
N SER A 42 -1.47 6.25 16.54
CA SER A 42 -2.53 6.76 15.69
C SER A 42 -2.01 7.94 14.87
N ALA A 43 -2.63 8.20 13.71
CA ALA A 43 -2.29 9.34 12.86
C ALA A 43 -2.34 10.71 13.58
N GLU A 44 -3.06 10.81 14.70
CA GLU A 44 -3.16 12.05 15.49
C GLU A 44 -2.11 12.15 16.61
N ALA A 45 -1.51 11.03 17.01
CA ALA A 45 -0.59 10.99 18.15
C ALA A 45 0.83 11.46 17.79
N PHE A 46 1.22 11.38 16.52
CA PHE A 46 2.60 11.65 16.09
C PHE A 46 3.02 13.12 16.24
N THR A 47 2.07 14.06 16.25
CA THR A 47 2.36 15.50 16.34
C THR A 47 2.71 15.98 17.74
N LYS A 48 2.47 15.16 18.78
CA LYS A 48 2.56 15.56 20.18
C LYS A 48 3.79 15.05 20.92
N GLU A 49 4.51 14.10 20.34
CA GLU A 49 5.64 13.44 21.01
C GLU A 49 6.90 13.64 20.18
N GLY A 50 7.98 14.09 20.79
CA GLY A 50 9.32 14.15 20.19
C GLY A 50 9.88 12.74 19.96
N LEU A 51 9.30 12.00 19.04
CA LEU A 51 9.66 10.62 18.74
C LEU A 51 11.00 10.56 18.02
N SER A 52 11.80 9.56 18.35
CA SER A 52 13.02 9.22 17.64
C SER A 52 13.09 7.69 17.48
N PRO A 53 12.26 7.11 16.58
CA PRO A 53 12.15 5.67 16.45
C PRO A 53 13.36 5.09 15.73
N THR A 54 13.83 3.93 16.18
CA THR A 54 14.83 3.14 15.47
C THR A 54 14.19 2.37 14.31
N MET A 55 12.96 1.88 14.53
CA MET A 55 12.20 1.17 13.51
C MET A 55 10.79 1.77 13.41
N VAL A 56 10.34 1.98 12.18
CA VAL A 56 8.95 2.36 11.87
C VAL A 56 8.37 1.30 10.95
N ILE A 57 7.17 0.83 11.26
CA ILE A 57 6.42 -0.09 10.42
C ILE A 57 5.14 0.62 9.99
N PHE A 58 5.00 0.86 8.69
CA PHE A 58 3.76 1.29 8.07
C PHE A 58 3.04 0.08 7.51
N ASP A 59 1.93 -0.26 8.13
CA ASP A 59 1.00 -1.26 7.63
C ASP A 59 -0.06 -0.56 6.77
N GLU A 60 -0.38 -1.12 5.61
CA GLU A 60 -1.34 -0.56 4.66
C GLU A 60 -0.99 0.89 4.22
N LEU A 61 0.25 1.09 3.77
CA LEU A 61 0.73 2.43 3.38
C LEU A 61 -0.17 3.11 2.33
N HIS A 62 -0.82 2.33 1.44
CA HIS A 62 -1.76 2.86 0.43
C HIS A 62 -2.99 3.55 1.05
N ALA A 63 -3.30 3.25 2.31
CA ALA A 63 -4.45 3.83 3.02
C ALA A 63 -4.12 5.16 3.70
N GLN A 64 -2.87 5.62 3.66
CA GLN A 64 -2.53 6.93 4.21
C GLN A 64 -3.20 8.05 3.40
N PRO A 65 -3.86 9.01 4.07
CA PRO A 65 -4.58 10.09 3.39
C PRO A 65 -3.66 11.05 2.63
N ASP A 66 -2.43 11.19 3.10
CA ASP A 66 -1.37 12.04 2.57
C ASP A 66 0.00 11.53 3.06
N ARG A 67 1.05 12.28 2.75
CA ARG A 67 2.42 11.90 3.10
C ARG A 67 2.91 12.45 4.45
N GLU A 68 2.12 13.24 5.17
CA GLU A 68 2.57 13.97 6.36
C GLU A 68 3.14 13.05 7.43
N LEU A 69 2.41 12.01 7.81
CA LEU A 69 2.88 11.04 8.81
C LEU A 69 4.17 10.34 8.38
N PHE A 70 4.27 9.95 7.11
CA PHE A 70 5.46 9.31 6.57
C PHE A 70 6.68 10.21 6.66
N ASP A 71 6.55 11.47 6.22
CA ASP A 71 7.64 12.45 6.21
C ASP A 71 8.10 12.77 7.64
N VAL A 72 7.17 12.95 8.58
CA VAL A 72 7.50 13.19 10.00
C VAL A 72 8.25 12.00 10.60
N MET A 73 7.82 10.76 10.34
CA MET A 73 8.50 9.57 10.83
C MET A 73 9.89 9.40 10.22
N GLN A 74 10.04 9.68 8.93
CA GLN A 74 11.32 9.63 8.24
C GLN A 74 12.32 10.65 8.84
N LEU A 75 11.87 11.88 9.06
CA LEU A 75 12.69 12.92 9.70
C LEU A 75 13.04 12.58 11.15
N ALA A 76 12.08 12.02 11.91
CA ALA A 76 12.29 11.63 13.30
C ALA A 76 13.34 10.53 13.45
N GLN A 77 13.56 9.73 12.43
CA GLN A 77 14.61 8.69 12.40
C GLN A 77 16.02 9.26 12.19
N GLY A 78 16.16 10.50 11.73
CA GLY A 78 17.47 11.10 11.43
C GLY A 78 18.47 11.04 12.58
N ALA A 79 18.01 11.17 13.84
CA ALA A 79 18.85 11.05 15.03
C ALA A 79 19.38 9.62 15.30
N ARG A 80 18.84 8.58 14.64
CA ARG A 80 19.26 7.19 14.79
C ARG A 80 20.30 6.76 13.79
N GLY A 81 20.57 7.58 12.76
CA GLY A 81 21.59 7.31 11.75
C GLY A 81 21.41 5.95 11.06
N LYS A 82 22.47 5.16 10.99
CA LYS A 82 22.46 3.85 10.31
C LYS A 82 21.60 2.77 10.98
N LEU A 83 21.12 3.01 12.19
CA LEU A 83 20.24 2.07 12.89
C LEU A 83 18.77 2.27 12.52
N ALA A 84 18.47 3.38 11.85
CA ALA A 84 17.10 3.69 11.44
C ALA A 84 16.64 2.77 10.30
N THR A 85 15.46 2.21 10.46
CA THR A 85 14.83 1.35 9.44
C THR A 85 13.35 1.67 9.34
N MET A 86 12.86 1.80 8.11
CA MET A 86 11.44 1.97 7.82
C MET A 86 10.95 0.81 6.96
N PHE A 87 9.93 0.10 7.44
CA PHE A 87 9.25 -0.96 6.70
C PHE A 87 7.87 -0.49 6.29
N CYS A 88 7.58 -0.55 5.00
CA CYS A 88 6.28 -0.25 4.46
C CYS A 88 5.69 -1.51 3.84
N ILE A 89 4.53 -1.93 4.34
CA ILE A 89 3.82 -3.11 3.86
C ILE A 89 2.50 -2.60 3.28
N THR A 90 2.22 -2.96 2.03
CA THR A 90 1.04 -2.44 1.35
C THR A 90 0.65 -3.27 0.14
N THR A 91 -0.60 -3.22 -0.26
CA THR A 91 -1.03 -3.53 -1.62
C THR A 91 -0.94 -2.27 -2.49
N ALA A 92 -1.11 -2.42 -3.78
CA ALA A 92 -1.40 -1.28 -4.64
C ALA A 92 -2.66 -0.54 -4.15
N GLY A 93 -2.83 0.68 -4.60
CA GLY A 93 -3.95 1.54 -4.25
C GLY A 93 -4.27 2.50 -5.38
N GLN A 94 -4.75 3.67 -5.01
CA GLN A 94 -4.92 4.78 -5.94
C GLN A 94 -3.57 5.43 -6.24
N LYS A 95 -3.39 5.83 -7.50
CA LYS A 95 -2.21 6.59 -7.90
C LYS A 95 -2.16 7.95 -7.23
N SER A 96 -3.30 8.61 -7.10
CA SER A 96 -3.39 9.94 -6.52
C SER A 96 -4.04 9.93 -5.15
N ASP A 97 -3.60 10.82 -4.27
CA ASP A 97 -4.22 11.15 -3.01
C ASP A 97 -5.45 12.08 -3.18
N LYS A 98 -6.05 12.51 -2.08
CA LYS A 98 -7.22 13.41 -2.09
C LYS A 98 -6.93 14.81 -2.64
N SER A 99 -5.67 15.23 -2.69
CA SER A 99 -5.25 16.52 -3.23
C SER A 99 -4.96 16.46 -4.74
N GLY A 100 -5.06 15.27 -5.35
CA GLY A 100 -4.72 15.04 -6.75
C GLY A 100 -3.22 14.84 -7.02
N LEU A 101 -2.39 14.84 -5.97
CA LEU A 101 -0.97 14.50 -6.07
C LEU A 101 -0.77 12.98 -6.00
N ASP A 102 0.39 12.53 -6.44
CA ASP A 102 0.74 11.11 -6.31
C ASP A 102 0.65 10.67 -4.84
N SER A 103 -0.06 9.58 -4.59
CA SER A 103 -0.12 9.01 -3.24
C SER A 103 1.28 8.59 -2.79
N ILE A 104 1.53 8.61 -1.47
CA ILE A 104 2.86 8.24 -0.93
C ILE A 104 3.28 6.83 -1.35
N ALA A 105 2.35 5.87 -1.34
CA ALA A 105 2.63 4.50 -1.75
C ALA A 105 2.99 4.41 -3.23
N TYR A 106 2.28 5.14 -4.10
CA TYR A 106 2.57 5.17 -5.53
C TYR A 106 3.89 5.89 -5.84
N SER A 107 4.18 7.01 -5.14
CA SER A 107 5.45 7.71 -5.27
C SER A 107 6.64 6.82 -4.93
N LEU A 108 6.56 6.04 -3.83
CA LEU A 108 7.60 5.11 -3.44
C LEU A 108 7.72 3.92 -4.41
N TYR A 109 6.60 3.43 -4.95
CA TYR A 109 6.62 2.41 -5.99
C TYR A 109 7.34 2.90 -7.26
N GLN A 110 7.03 4.10 -7.74
CA GLN A 110 7.73 4.69 -8.89
C GLN A 110 9.23 4.89 -8.62
N TYR A 111 9.57 5.34 -7.40
CA TYR A 111 10.96 5.49 -6.97
C TYR A 111 11.69 4.14 -6.98
N GLY A 112 11.08 3.11 -6.39
CA GLY A 112 11.63 1.76 -6.36
C GLY A 112 11.83 1.15 -7.74
N GLN A 113 10.92 1.42 -8.68
CA GLN A 113 11.11 1.01 -10.08
C GLN A 113 12.34 1.69 -10.72
N LYS A 114 12.58 2.97 -10.44
CA LYS A 114 13.77 3.68 -10.93
C LYS A 114 15.05 3.12 -10.33
N VAL A 115 15.05 2.81 -9.05
CA VAL A 115 16.19 2.13 -8.38
C VAL A 115 16.44 0.76 -9.00
N ALA A 116 15.38 -0.05 -9.21
CA ALA A 116 15.50 -1.37 -9.80
C ALA A 116 16.05 -1.37 -11.24
N ARG A 117 15.76 -0.31 -12.00
CA ARG A 117 16.30 -0.12 -13.36
C ARG A 117 17.70 0.52 -13.40
N GLY A 118 18.26 0.87 -12.23
CA GLY A 118 19.55 1.53 -12.13
C GLY A 118 19.55 3.01 -12.57
N GLU A 119 18.38 3.64 -12.67
CA GLU A 119 18.25 5.08 -12.97
C GLU A 119 18.61 5.93 -11.75
N ILE A 120 18.46 5.36 -10.55
CA ILE A 120 18.82 5.96 -9.27
C ILE A 120 19.69 4.96 -8.52
N ASP A 121 20.88 5.40 -8.08
CA ASP A 121 21.74 4.63 -7.21
C ASP A 121 21.42 4.95 -5.74
N ASP A 122 20.58 4.13 -5.12
CA ASP A 122 20.23 4.22 -3.70
C ASP A 122 20.31 2.85 -3.02
N PRO A 123 21.50 2.50 -2.48
CA PRO A 123 21.69 1.22 -1.79
C PRO A 123 20.94 1.10 -0.46
N SER A 124 20.34 2.19 0.03
CA SER A 124 19.54 2.20 1.26
C SER A 124 18.07 1.87 1.02
N PHE A 125 17.63 1.87 -0.23
CA PHE A 125 16.25 1.60 -0.61
C PHE A 125 16.10 0.20 -1.19
N PHE A 126 15.15 -0.56 -0.65
CA PHE A 126 14.78 -1.87 -1.16
C PHE A 126 13.27 -1.94 -1.39
N MET A 127 12.86 -2.48 -2.53
CA MET A 127 11.46 -2.75 -2.84
C MET A 127 11.32 -4.15 -3.43
N ALA A 128 10.43 -4.95 -2.84
CA ALA A 128 9.94 -6.19 -3.44
C ALA A 128 8.46 -6.00 -3.78
N TRP A 129 8.06 -6.37 -5.00
CA TRP A 129 6.68 -6.24 -5.43
C TRP A 129 6.28 -7.37 -6.38
N TRP A 130 5.01 -7.70 -6.34
CA TRP A 130 4.38 -8.68 -7.22
C TRP A 130 3.10 -8.05 -7.75
N GLU A 131 3.02 -7.84 -9.04
CA GLU A 131 1.89 -7.19 -9.69
C GLU A 131 1.55 -7.90 -10.99
N ALA A 132 0.28 -7.86 -11.37
CA ALA A 132 -0.14 -8.30 -12.68
C ALA A 132 0.20 -7.23 -13.73
N ALA A 133 0.48 -7.66 -14.96
CA ALA A 133 0.64 -6.72 -16.07
C ALA A 133 -0.60 -5.82 -16.22
N ALA A 134 -0.40 -4.58 -16.66
CA ALA A 134 -1.47 -3.58 -16.70
C ALA A 134 -2.66 -4.00 -17.59
N ASP A 135 -2.37 -4.74 -18.67
CA ASP A 135 -3.33 -5.26 -19.65
C ASP A 135 -3.81 -6.69 -19.35
N ALA A 136 -3.36 -7.30 -18.22
CA ALA A 136 -3.75 -8.66 -17.88
C ALA A 136 -5.26 -8.78 -17.62
N ASP A 137 -5.83 -9.88 -18.07
CA ASP A 137 -7.21 -10.24 -17.71
C ASP A 137 -7.28 -10.55 -16.21
N TYR A 138 -7.96 -9.70 -15.46
CA TYR A 138 -8.12 -9.85 -14.02
C TYR A 138 -8.96 -11.06 -13.61
N LYS A 139 -9.64 -11.72 -14.55
CA LYS A 139 -10.42 -12.94 -14.33
C LYS A 139 -9.61 -14.22 -14.56
N ASP A 140 -8.44 -14.11 -15.19
CA ASP A 140 -7.59 -15.26 -15.45
C ASP A 140 -6.87 -15.72 -14.17
N PRO A 141 -7.04 -16.98 -13.74
CA PRO A 141 -6.30 -17.55 -12.61
C PRO A 141 -4.78 -17.39 -12.69
N LYS A 142 -4.23 -17.35 -13.91
CA LYS A 142 -2.80 -17.14 -14.13
C LYS A 142 -2.34 -15.75 -13.74
N THR A 143 -3.20 -14.75 -13.92
CA THR A 143 -2.97 -13.38 -13.45
C THR A 143 -2.89 -13.33 -11.93
N TRP A 144 -3.76 -14.08 -11.24
CA TRP A 144 -3.76 -14.14 -9.77
C TRP A 144 -2.50 -14.83 -9.24
N GLU A 145 -2.10 -15.95 -9.83
CA GLU A 145 -0.88 -16.68 -9.48
C GLU A 145 0.37 -15.79 -9.63
N ASN A 146 0.49 -15.09 -10.75
CA ASN A 146 1.65 -14.25 -11.03
C ASN A 146 1.78 -13.05 -10.08
N SER A 147 0.66 -12.53 -9.59
CA SER A 147 0.64 -11.36 -8.70
C SER A 147 0.58 -11.71 -7.21
N ASN A 148 0.50 -12.99 -6.85
CA ASN A 148 0.41 -13.43 -5.47
C ASN A 148 1.33 -14.62 -5.20
N PRO A 149 2.53 -14.39 -4.61
CA PRO A 149 3.48 -15.47 -4.34
C PRO A 149 2.97 -16.54 -3.38
N GLY A 150 1.93 -16.24 -2.59
CA GLY A 150 1.26 -17.20 -1.71
C GLY A 150 0.02 -17.86 -2.33
N TYR A 151 -0.21 -17.73 -3.64
CA TYR A 151 -1.37 -18.29 -4.31
C TYR A 151 -1.36 -19.82 -4.28
N GLY A 152 -2.46 -20.41 -3.80
CA GLY A 152 -2.59 -21.86 -3.66
C GLY A 152 -1.90 -22.47 -2.43
N ASP A 153 -1.21 -21.64 -1.63
CA ASP A 153 -0.60 -22.03 -0.35
C ASP A 153 -1.23 -21.22 0.80
N ILE A 154 -0.82 -19.98 0.97
CA ILE A 154 -1.38 -19.08 1.99
C ILE A 154 -2.76 -18.56 1.56
N ASN A 155 -2.91 -18.26 0.26
CA ASN A 155 -4.13 -17.73 -0.31
C ASN A 155 -4.93 -18.84 -1.01
N ASP A 156 -6.17 -19.07 -0.57
CA ASP A 156 -7.04 -20.09 -1.14
C ASP A 156 -7.49 -19.69 -2.57
N ILE A 157 -7.27 -20.59 -3.52
CA ILE A 157 -7.68 -20.45 -4.92
C ILE A 157 -9.18 -20.24 -5.04
N SER A 158 -9.98 -20.94 -4.22
CA SER A 158 -11.45 -20.84 -4.24
C SER A 158 -11.95 -19.47 -3.80
N ASP A 159 -11.21 -18.78 -2.91
CA ASP A 159 -11.53 -17.42 -2.51
C ASP A 159 -11.37 -16.44 -3.68
N PHE A 160 -10.31 -16.55 -4.47
CA PHE A 160 -10.14 -15.73 -5.67
C PHE A 160 -11.27 -15.95 -6.69
N ALA A 161 -11.56 -17.22 -6.99
CA ALA A 161 -12.59 -17.59 -7.94
C ALA A 161 -14.00 -17.12 -7.52
N SER A 162 -14.30 -17.12 -6.23
CA SER A 162 -15.57 -16.61 -5.71
C SER A 162 -15.61 -15.10 -5.62
N THR A 163 -14.50 -14.47 -5.27
CA THR A 163 -14.42 -13.03 -5.02
C THR A 163 -14.47 -12.24 -6.33
N VAL A 164 -13.86 -12.73 -7.40
CA VAL A 164 -13.89 -12.08 -8.72
C VAL A 164 -15.30 -11.88 -9.28
N LEU A 165 -16.25 -12.72 -8.88
CA LEU A 165 -17.64 -12.65 -9.36
C LEU A 165 -18.46 -11.53 -8.72
N ARG A 166 -18.05 -11.02 -7.55
CA ARG A 166 -18.84 -10.08 -6.73
C ARG A 166 -18.11 -8.79 -6.37
N THR A 167 -16.80 -8.73 -6.60
CA THR A 167 -16.00 -7.54 -6.32
C THR A 167 -15.96 -6.64 -7.56
N PRO A 168 -16.14 -5.33 -7.42
CA PRO A 168 -15.92 -4.40 -8.52
C PRO A 168 -14.53 -4.57 -9.12
N GLU A 169 -14.42 -4.45 -10.45
CA GLU A 169 -13.16 -4.69 -11.17
C GLU A 169 -11.99 -3.90 -10.61
N ALA A 170 -12.14 -2.58 -10.42
CA ALA A 170 -11.08 -1.71 -9.91
C ALA A 170 -10.57 -2.16 -8.53
N GLU A 171 -11.47 -2.60 -7.67
CA GLU A 171 -11.10 -3.10 -6.34
C GLU A 171 -10.42 -4.46 -6.41
N PHE A 172 -10.92 -5.38 -7.26
CA PHE A 172 -10.28 -6.67 -7.46
C PHE A 172 -8.88 -6.51 -8.07
N ARG A 173 -8.72 -5.66 -9.09
CA ARG A 173 -7.42 -5.33 -9.67
C ARG A 173 -6.44 -4.80 -8.62
N THR A 174 -6.90 -3.89 -7.76
CA THR A 174 -6.06 -3.31 -6.70
C THR A 174 -5.69 -4.33 -5.63
N LYS A 175 -6.68 -5.04 -5.09
CA LYS A 175 -6.50 -5.87 -3.89
C LYS A 175 -6.03 -7.29 -4.16
N ARG A 176 -6.27 -7.82 -5.37
CA ARG A 176 -5.96 -9.21 -5.75
C ARG A 176 -4.93 -9.32 -6.87
N CYS A 177 -4.88 -8.34 -7.76
CA CYS A 177 -3.88 -8.31 -8.84
C CYS A 177 -2.76 -7.30 -8.57
N ASN A 178 -2.83 -6.56 -7.47
CA ASN A 178 -1.86 -5.56 -7.04
C ASN A 178 -1.56 -4.49 -8.09
N GLN A 179 -2.59 -4.12 -8.86
CA GLN A 179 -2.51 -3.11 -9.93
C GLN A 179 -2.89 -1.72 -9.40
N TRP A 180 -2.13 -0.72 -9.81
CA TRP A 180 -2.41 0.68 -9.50
C TRP A 180 -3.56 1.20 -10.35
N VAL A 181 -4.54 1.85 -9.71
CA VAL A 181 -5.71 2.41 -10.38
C VAL A 181 -5.74 3.93 -10.24
N SER A 182 -6.24 4.62 -11.27
CA SER A 182 -6.34 6.09 -11.25
C SER A 182 -7.49 6.58 -10.37
N SER A 183 -8.58 5.80 -10.27
CA SER A 183 -9.73 6.07 -9.40
C SER A 183 -10.48 4.77 -9.12
N ASN A 184 -11.04 4.64 -7.91
CA ASN A 184 -11.95 3.54 -7.59
C ASN A 184 -13.37 3.78 -8.15
N LEU A 185 -13.65 5.00 -8.61
CA LEU A 185 -14.93 5.42 -9.16
C LEU A 185 -14.78 5.74 -10.65
N THR A 186 -14.53 4.73 -11.46
CA THR A 186 -14.64 4.88 -12.92
C THR A 186 -16.10 4.64 -13.30
N TRP A 187 -16.76 5.67 -13.85
CA TRP A 187 -18.12 5.53 -14.39
C TRP A 187 -18.15 4.73 -15.70
N LEU A 188 -17.01 4.60 -16.38
CA LEU A 188 -16.83 3.74 -17.54
C LEU A 188 -15.86 2.59 -17.20
N PRO A 189 -16.14 1.35 -17.61
CA PRO A 189 -15.18 0.26 -17.54
C PRO A 189 -13.88 0.60 -18.28
N THR A 190 -12.76 0.04 -17.82
CA THR A 190 -11.45 0.23 -18.44
C THR A 190 -11.48 -0.15 -19.94
N GLY A 191 -10.94 0.73 -20.79
CA GLY A 191 -10.90 0.54 -22.25
C GLY A 191 -12.19 0.93 -23.00
N LYS A 192 -13.30 1.14 -22.30
CA LYS A 192 -14.56 1.53 -22.96
C LYS A 192 -14.51 2.92 -23.58
N TRP A 193 -13.66 3.79 -23.09
CA TRP A 193 -13.46 5.11 -23.72
C TRP A 193 -12.85 4.98 -25.10
N ASP A 194 -11.85 4.10 -25.25
CA ASP A 194 -11.16 3.87 -26.53
C ASP A 194 -12.08 3.21 -27.56
N GLU A 195 -13.04 2.38 -27.11
CA GLU A 195 -14.07 1.80 -27.97
C GLU A 195 -15.08 2.83 -28.50
N LEU A 196 -15.15 4.03 -27.91
CA LEU A 196 -16.01 5.12 -28.36
C LEU A 196 -15.37 5.99 -29.44
N GLU A 197 -14.11 5.74 -29.78
CA GLU A 197 -13.45 6.42 -30.88
C GLU A 197 -14.23 6.16 -32.17
N THR A 198 -14.59 7.22 -32.85
CA THR A 198 -15.30 7.15 -34.13
C THR A 198 -14.48 7.82 -35.20
N GLU A 199 -14.46 7.24 -36.40
CA GLU A 199 -13.84 7.86 -37.57
C GLU A 199 -14.67 9.07 -38.12
N ARG A 200 -15.72 9.48 -37.41
CA ARG A 200 -16.58 10.58 -37.87
C ARG A 200 -15.80 11.89 -37.88
N VAL A 201 -15.66 12.44 -39.06
CA VAL A 201 -15.09 13.78 -39.26
C VAL A 201 -16.20 14.81 -39.03
N ILE A 202 -15.92 15.79 -38.19
CA ILE A 202 -16.83 16.94 -37.96
C ILE A 202 -16.85 17.80 -39.22
N THR A 203 -18.03 18.04 -39.75
CA THR A 203 -18.25 18.85 -40.96
C THR A 203 -18.84 20.22 -40.57
N PRO A 204 -18.78 21.22 -41.50
CA PRO A 204 -19.35 22.54 -41.25
C PRO A 204 -20.87 22.55 -40.95
N ASP A 205 -21.58 21.47 -41.29
CA ASP A 205 -23.01 21.32 -41.07
C ASP A 205 -23.36 20.66 -39.72
N ASP A 206 -22.36 20.24 -38.96
CA ASP A 206 -22.57 19.63 -37.65
C ASP A 206 -22.78 20.70 -36.58
N GLU A 207 -23.83 20.54 -35.77
CA GLU A 207 -24.03 21.32 -34.56
C GLU A 207 -23.14 20.81 -33.44
N LEU A 208 -22.25 21.67 -32.94
CA LEU A 208 -21.30 21.31 -31.89
C LEU A 208 -21.68 21.98 -30.57
N ILE A 209 -21.74 21.16 -29.51
CA ILE A 209 -21.85 21.63 -28.13
C ILE A 209 -20.51 21.34 -27.46
N ILE A 210 -19.77 22.38 -27.06
CA ILE A 210 -18.49 22.27 -26.40
C ILE A 210 -18.68 22.62 -24.93
N GLY A 211 -18.37 21.68 -24.04
CA GLY A 211 -18.27 21.90 -22.60
C GLY A 211 -16.82 22.11 -22.20
N PHE A 212 -16.57 23.08 -21.32
CA PHE A 212 -15.28 23.27 -20.64
C PHE A 212 -15.51 23.06 -19.14
N ASP A 213 -14.62 22.32 -18.51
CA ASP A 213 -14.53 22.14 -17.07
C ASP A 213 -13.23 22.73 -16.52
#